data_522274ff201e12c62f434ff9e5ed3d1b
#
_entry.id   522274ff201e12c62f434ff9e5ed3d1b
#
_cell.length_a   1.000
_cell.length_b   1.000
_cell.length_c   1.000
_cell.angle_alpha   90.00
_cell.angle_beta   90.00
_cell.angle_gamma   90.00
#
_symmetry.space_group_name_H-M   'P 1'
#
loop_
_entity.id
_entity.type
_entity.pdbx_description
1 polymer ?
#
loop_
_entity_poly.entity_id
_entity_poly.type
_entity_poly.pdbx_seq_one_letter_code
_entity_poly.pdbx_strand_id
1 'polypeptide(L)'
;MSNSTTTFSKVKKLWKFLRMKKYDEVMAHQREQLEILITCARTSSPFYQRLYSHFSEPVPALQQLPPVTKPELMANFDDWAIDREITRESAEVFMADKTLVGEPYLGKYLICSSSGTSGHRGIFVYDTKAESLYRWRSVLQAGMISWRHFFKKIRWLNISATGAHFGSLASFTRLEKTRQRSPFMRLAFESIRSISVTTPLPELVEEVNRYQPTILFGYSTVIVSLAQEQLAGRLHIKPEIVSMGGEWISDKDRQQIAAAFRCMVRDAYSSAECAAIASSCAEGWLHVCSERVIVEPVDEHYQPVPPGVPSHTSIRFV
;
A
#
# COMPACT_ATOMS: atom_id res chain seq x y z
N MET A 1 8.46 26.02 -26.60
CA MET A 1 8.51 24.69 -27.22
C MET A 1 9.17 23.58 -26.37
N SER A 2 9.47 23.80 -25.05
CA SER A 2 10.22 22.80 -24.22
C SER A 2 9.33 21.82 -23.40
N ASN A 3 8.01 22.02 -23.34
CA ASN A 3 7.13 21.20 -22.48
C ASN A 3 6.69 19.86 -23.10
N SER A 4 6.70 19.70 -24.41
CA SER A 4 6.22 18.47 -25.06
C SER A 4 7.21 17.31 -24.99
N THR A 5 8.51 17.59 -25.07
CA THR A 5 9.58 16.57 -25.00
C THR A 5 9.68 15.93 -23.61
N THR A 6 9.46 16.76 -22.57
CA THR A 6 9.49 16.30 -21.16
C THR A 6 8.29 15.39 -20.84
N THR A 7 7.11 15.69 -21.39
CA THR A 7 5.89 14.89 -21.17
C THR A 7 6.00 13.53 -21.87
N PHE A 8 6.49 13.49 -23.12
CA PHE A 8 6.67 12.25 -23.88
C PHE A 8 7.70 11.33 -23.23
N SER A 9 8.80 11.89 -22.70
CA SER A 9 9.82 11.14 -21.94
C SER A 9 9.24 10.51 -20.68
N LYS A 10 8.42 11.26 -19.92
CA LYS A 10 7.74 10.76 -18.71
C LYS A 10 6.75 9.64 -19.02
N VAL A 11 5.95 9.78 -20.07
CA VAL A 11 5.02 8.73 -20.52
C VAL A 11 5.78 7.48 -20.94
N LYS A 12 6.89 7.60 -21.68
CA LYS A 12 7.72 6.46 -22.10
C LYS A 12 8.36 5.74 -20.90
N LYS A 13 8.85 6.48 -19.90
CA LYS A 13 9.37 5.90 -18.64
C LYS A 13 8.27 5.16 -17.86
N LEU A 14 7.08 5.74 -17.76
CA LEU A 14 5.93 5.12 -17.14
C LEU A 14 5.53 3.81 -17.85
N TRP A 15 5.45 3.82 -19.17
CA TRP A 15 5.15 2.62 -19.96
C TRP A 15 6.20 1.53 -19.80
N LYS A 16 7.48 1.89 -19.77
CA LYS A 16 8.58 0.95 -19.50
C LYS A 16 8.42 0.35 -18.10
N PHE A 17 8.19 1.17 -17.08
CA PHE A 17 7.97 0.74 -15.71
C PHE A 17 6.78 -0.22 -15.57
N LEU A 18 5.64 0.08 -16.18
CA LEU A 18 4.44 -0.77 -16.14
C LEU A 18 4.61 -2.12 -16.88
N ARG A 19 5.61 -2.23 -17.76
CA ARG A 19 5.87 -3.41 -18.58
C ARG A 19 7.10 -4.21 -18.16
N MET A 20 7.84 -3.79 -17.15
CA MET A 20 8.97 -4.57 -16.66
C MET A 20 8.50 -5.95 -16.20
N LYS A 21 9.04 -7.01 -16.83
CA LYS A 21 8.73 -8.41 -16.53
C LYS A 21 9.98 -9.26 -16.36
N LYS A 22 11.10 -8.82 -16.91
CA LYS A 22 12.37 -9.55 -16.84
C LYS A 22 13.05 -9.23 -15.52
N TYR A 23 13.55 -10.27 -14.87
CA TYR A 23 14.26 -10.15 -13.59
C TYR A 23 15.38 -9.12 -13.64
N ASP A 24 16.25 -9.20 -14.65
CA ASP A 24 17.40 -8.29 -14.78
C ASP A 24 17.01 -6.82 -14.95
N GLU A 25 15.89 -6.55 -15.67
CA GLU A 25 15.37 -5.18 -15.82
C GLU A 25 14.85 -4.63 -14.49
N VAL A 26 14.18 -5.47 -13.70
CA VAL A 26 13.67 -5.10 -12.36
C VAL A 26 14.83 -4.83 -11.43
N MET A 27 15.83 -5.71 -11.39
CA MET A 27 17.01 -5.56 -10.53
C MET A 27 17.90 -4.37 -10.92
N ALA A 28 18.03 -4.08 -12.21
CA ALA A 28 18.73 -2.88 -12.66
C ALA A 28 17.97 -1.59 -12.24
N HIS A 29 16.65 -1.58 -12.40
CA HIS A 29 15.82 -0.47 -11.96
C HIS A 29 15.88 -0.27 -10.45
N GLN A 30 15.80 -1.36 -9.67
CA GLN A 30 15.89 -1.32 -8.21
C GLN A 30 17.20 -0.69 -7.74
N ARG A 31 18.33 -1.07 -8.34
CA ARG A 31 19.65 -0.47 -8.03
C ARG A 31 19.69 1.01 -8.35
N GLU A 32 19.22 1.42 -9.53
CA GLU A 32 19.13 2.85 -9.91
C GLU A 32 18.31 3.65 -8.90
N GLN A 33 17.13 3.12 -8.50
CA GLN A 33 16.25 3.80 -7.55
C GLN A 33 16.85 3.87 -6.14
N LEU A 34 17.54 2.82 -5.70
CA LEU A 34 18.23 2.81 -4.40
C LEU A 34 19.34 3.89 -4.34
N GLU A 35 20.15 4.02 -5.39
CA GLU A 35 21.19 5.06 -5.46
C GLU A 35 20.57 6.47 -5.41
N ILE A 36 19.50 6.70 -6.15
CA ILE A 36 18.76 7.97 -6.14
C ILE A 36 18.20 8.25 -4.74
N LEU A 37 17.60 7.24 -4.10
CA LEU A 37 17.00 7.38 -2.77
C LEU A 37 18.08 7.71 -1.71
N ILE A 38 19.18 6.97 -1.69
CA ILE A 38 20.25 7.20 -0.71
C ILE A 38 20.87 8.58 -0.92
N THR A 39 21.10 8.96 -2.17
CA THR A 39 21.63 10.31 -2.51
C THR A 39 20.66 11.38 -2.05
N CYS A 40 19.38 11.25 -2.34
CA CYS A 40 18.34 12.19 -1.90
C CYS A 40 18.26 12.27 -0.37
N ALA A 41 18.28 11.13 0.32
CA ALA A 41 18.25 11.07 1.79
C ALA A 41 19.46 11.81 2.40
N ARG A 42 20.67 11.52 1.90
CA ARG A 42 21.93 12.17 2.35
C ARG A 42 21.98 13.66 2.11
N THR A 43 21.36 14.15 1.05
CA THR A 43 21.44 15.57 0.67
C THR A 43 20.30 16.42 1.22
N SER A 44 19.14 15.82 1.48
CA SER A 44 17.90 16.56 1.73
C SER A 44 17.24 16.30 3.09
N SER A 45 17.60 15.20 3.78
CA SER A 45 17.07 14.88 5.11
C SER A 45 18.16 15.10 6.19
N PRO A 46 18.00 16.07 7.10
CA PRO A 46 18.96 16.27 8.19
C PRO A 46 19.21 15.02 9.04
N PHE A 47 18.17 14.20 9.25
CA PHE A 47 18.32 12.93 9.96
C PHE A 47 19.29 12.00 9.22
N TYR A 48 19.07 11.75 7.92
CA TYR A 48 19.94 10.86 7.14
C TYR A 48 21.31 11.49 6.83
N GLN A 49 21.42 12.81 6.76
CA GLN A 49 22.73 13.49 6.69
C GLN A 49 23.61 13.13 7.88
N ARG A 50 23.04 13.17 9.10
CA ARG A 50 23.77 12.78 10.32
C ARG A 50 24.05 11.27 10.34
N LEU A 51 23.03 10.46 10.05
CA LEU A 51 23.13 9.00 10.11
C LEU A 51 24.18 8.44 9.14
N TYR A 52 24.28 9.04 7.95
CA TYR A 52 25.18 8.60 6.88
C TYR A 52 26.46 9.45 6.76
N SER A 53 26.76 10.31 7.72
CA SER A 53 27.89 11.25 7.67
C SER A 53 29.28 10.60 7.55
N HIS A 54 29.39 9.37 8.05
CA HIS A 54 30.64 8.60 8.02
C HIS A 54 30.88 7.83 6.70
N PHE A 55 29.90 7.78 5.81
CA PHE A 55 30.08 7.14 4.50
C PHE A 55 30.63 8.16 3.49
N SER A 56 31.77 7.82 2.88
CA SER A 56 32.32 8.53 1.73
C SER A 56 31.58 8.13 0.44
N GLU A 57 31.80 8.86 -0.64
CA GLU A 57 31.42 8.39 -1.98
C GLU A 57 32.32 7.22 -2.42
N PRO A 58 31.81 6.24 -3.19
CA PRO A 58 30.44 6.12 -3.69
C PRO A 58 29.41 5.72 -2.62
N VAL A 59 28.12 5.74 -3.04
CA VAL A 59 27.01 5.26 -2.19
C VAL A 59 27.32 3.87 -1.65
N PRO A 60 27.24 3.67 -0.31
CA PRO A 60 27.59 2.40 0.30
C PRO A 60 26.65 1.27 -0.12
N ALA A 61 27.11 0.04 -0.06
CA ALA A 61 26.26 -1.12 -0.28
C ALA A 61 25.13 -1.15 0.75
N LEU A 62 23.95 -1.64 0.34
CA LEU A 62 22.75 -1.65 1.17
C LEU A 62 22.98 -2.25 2.56
N GLN A 63 23.75 -3.34 2.62
CA GLN A 63 24.08 -4.06 3.86
C GLN A 63 24.93 -3.26 4.84
N GLN A 64 25.59 -2.22 4.37
CA GLN A 64 26.39 -1.31 5.20
C GLN A 64 25.56 -0.19 5.82
N LEU A 65 24.33 0.06 5.28
CA LEU A 65 23.46 1.09 5.80
C LEU A 65 22.82 0.61 7.10
N PRO A 66 22.91 1.40 8.19
CA PRO A 66 22.28 1.04 9.45
C PRO A 66 20.76 0.93 9.29
N PRO A 67 20.11 -0.05 9.92
CA PRO A 67 18.65 -0.09 9.98
C PRO A 67 18.13 1.07 10.81
N VAL A 68 16.94 1.53 10.49
CA VAL A 68 16.25 2.60 11.21
C VAL A 68 14.91 2.08 11.70
N THR A 69 14.59 2.36 12.95
CA THR A 69 13.37 1.90 13.59
C THR A 69 12.26 2.97 13.55
N LYS A 70 11.00 2.54 13.64
CA LYS A 70 9.87 3.46 13.73
C LYS A 70 9.96 4.43 14.92
N PRO A 71 10.29 4.00 16.16
CA PRO A 71 10.49 4.92 17.27
C PRO A 71 11.54 5.99 16.98
N GLU A 72 12.64 5.63 16.36
CA GLU A 72 13.73 6.53 16.01
C GLU A 72 13.28 7.57 14.96
N LEU A 73 12.57 7.15 13.91
CA LEU A 73 12.00 8.06 12.92
C LEU A 73 10.98 9.02 13.55
N MET A 74 10.13 8.52 14.44
CA MET A 74 9.14 9.38 15.11
C MET A 74 9.77 10.36 16.09
N ALA A 75 10.86 10.00 16.75
CA ALA A 75 11.64 10.91 17.61
C ALA A 75 12.35 12.02 16.81
N ASN A 76 12.64 11.78 15.55
CA ASN A 76 13.32 12.71 14.64
C ASN A 76 12.44 13.14 13.46
N PHE A 77 11.12 13.18 13.63
CA PHE A 77 10.16 13.32 12.54
C PHE A 77 10.43 14.54 11.63
N ASP A 78 10.66 15.69 12.24
CA ASP A 78 10.90 16.94 11.51
C ASP A 78 12.24 16.92 10.74
N ASP A 79 13.26 16.28 11.28
CA ASP A 79 14.56 16.12 10.62
C ASP A 79 14.54 14.99 9.59
N TRP A 80 13.67 14.01 9.75
CA TRP A 80 13.49 12.93 8.79
C TRP A 80 12.80 13.41 7.51
N ALA A 81 11.79 14.26 7.61
CA ALA A 81 11.07 14.80 6.46
C ALA A 81 11.99 15.66 5.57
N ILE A 82 11.96 15.42 4.25
CA ILE A 82 12.71 16.21 3.25
C ILE A 82 12.06 17.58 3.06
N ASP A 83 10.74 17.65 2.94
CA ASP A 83 10.01 18.91 2.85
C ASP A 83 9.88 19.53 4.23
N ARG A 84 10.50 20.67 4.44
CA ARG A 84 10.57 21.36 5.74
C ARG A 84 9.23 21.95 6.20
N GLU A 85 8.21 21.98 5.33
CA GLU A 85 6.84 22.30 5.72
C GLU A 85 6.16 21.15 6.47
N ILE A 86 6.68 19.92 6.35
CA ILE A 86 6.21 18.75 7.07
C ILE A 86 6.81 18.73 8.47
N THR A 87 6.01 19.08 9.47
CA THR A 87 6.39 18.96 10.88
C THR A 87 5.46 18.00 11.59
N ARG A 88 5.93 17.41 12.69
CA ARG A 88 5.11 16.53 13.53
C ARG A 88 3.87 17.24 14.04
N GLU A 89 4.02 18.47 14.52
CA GLU A 89 2.92 19.29 15.01
C GLU A 89 1.86 19.51 13.93
N SER A 90 2.24 19.98 12.74
CA SER A 90 1.31 20.23 11.64
C SER A 90 0.62 18.94 11.16
N ALA A 91 1.33 17.81 11.16
CA ALA A 91 0.81 16.50 10.81
C ALA A 91 -0.23 16.01 11.84
N GLU A 92 0.07 16.16 13.13
CA GLU A 92 -0.84 15.79 14.23
C GLU A 92 -2.10 16.67 14.23
N VAL A 93 -1.97 17.98 14.02
CA VAL A 93 -3.11 18.91 13.88
C VAL A 93 -4.00 18.51 12.70
N PHE A 94 -3.43 18.23 11.53
CA PHE A 94 -4.20 17.79 10.37
C PHE A 94 -4.93 16.47 10.64
N MET A 95 -4.26 15.51 11.28
CA MET A 95 -4.82 14.18 11.56
C MET A 95 -5.83 14.17 12.72
N ALA A 96 -5.87 15.19 13.54
CA ALA A 96 -6.89 15.35 14.60
C ALA A 96 -8.28 15.54 13.98
N ASP A 97 -8.36 16.19 12.82
CA ASP A 97 -9.62 16.34 12.08
C ASP A 97 -9.88 15.10 11.19
N LYS A 98 -10.82 14.27 11.63
CA LYS A 98 -11.24 13.06 10.91
C LYS A 98 -11.94 13.33 9.58
N THR A 99 -12.44 14.54 9.36
CA THR A 99 -13.09 14.92 8.09
C THR A 99 -12.07 15.09 6.96
N LEU A 100 -10.82 15.32 7.32
CA LEU A 100 -9.69 15.45 6.40
C LEU A 100 -9.09 14.11 5.93
N VAL A 101 -9.64 12.97 6.37
CA VAL A 101 -9.17 11.66 5.88
C VAL A 101 -9.23 11.62 4.35
N GLY A 102 -8.08 11.29 3.72
CA GLY A 102 -7.92 11.24 2.27
C GLY A 102 -7.85 12.59 1.58
N GLU A 103 -7.96 13.73 2.30
CA GLU A 103 -7.65 15.04 1.75
C GLU A 103 -6.13 15.26 1.64
N PRO A 104 -5.69 16.14 0.74
CA PRO A 104 -4.28 16.39 0.56
C PRO A 104 -3.72 17.24 1.72
N TYR A 105 -2.86 16.65 2.55
CA TYR A 105 -2.05 17.37 3.51
C TYR A 105 -1.07 18.30 2.78
N LEU A 106 -0.96 19.54 3.21
CA LEU A 106 -0.21 20.63 2.53
C LEU A 106 -0.54 20.75 1.02
N GLY A 107 -1.76 20.38 0.62
CA GLY A 107 -2.20 20.43 -0.78
C GLY A 107 -1.57 19.39 -1.72
N LYS A 108 -0.62 18.58 -1.27
CA LYS A 108 0.23 17.72 -2.14
C LYS A 108 0.49 16.32 -1.61
N TYR A 109 0.25 16.02 -0.32
CA TYR A 109 0.59 14.74 0.29
C TYR A 109 -0.63 13.95 0.74
N LEU A 110 -0.50 12.63 0.75
CA LEU A 110 -1.38 11.75 1.52
C LEU A 110 -0.69 11.46 2.86
N ILE A 111 -1.39 11.69 3.97
CA ILE A 111 -0.90 11.37 5.30
C ILE A 111 -1.69 10.21 5.89
N CYS A 112 -0.98 9.29 6.54
CA CYS A 112 -1.61 8.21 7.28
C CYS A 112 -0.84 7.85 8.54
N SER A 113 -1.48 7.07 9.39
CA SER A 113 -0.86 6.56 10.62
C SER A 113 -0.98 5.05 10.72
N SER A 114 -0.04 4.44 11.43
CA SER A 114 -0.18 3.06 11.90
C SER A 114 -1.17 2.97 13.08
N SER A 115 -1.67 1.75 13.37
CA SER A 115 -2.57 1.49 14.50
C SER A 115 -1.95 1.75 15.87
N GLY A 116 -0.62 1.68 15.97
CA GLY A 116 0.09 1.83 17.24
C GLY A 116 0.02 0.61 18.15
N THR A 117 -0.36 -0.55 17.65
CA THR A 117 -0.44 -1.81 18.44
C THR A 117 0.89 -2.22 19.09
N SER A 118 2.01 -1.76 18.56
CA SER A 118 3.36 -1.96 19.16
C SER A 118 3.75 -0.86 20.17
N GLY A 119 2.80 -0.05 20.67
CA GLY A 119 3.05 1.03 21.62
C GLY A 119 3.42 2.38 20.98
N HIS A 120 3.87 2.38 19.73
CA HIS A 120 4.27 3.60 19.04
C HIS A 120 3.47 3.79 17.75
N ARG A 121 2.65 4.84 17.72
CA ARG A 121 1.92 5.25 16.51
C ARG A 121 2.89 5.93 15.55
N GLY A 122 3.02 5.39 14.35
CA GLY A 122 3.80 6.02 13.29
C GLY A 122 2.93 6.96 12.45
N ILE A 123 3.51 8.05 11.98
CA ILE A 123 2.93 8.99 11.01
C ILE A 123 3.75 8.89 9.73
N PHE A 124 3.08 8.70 8.60
CA PHE A 124 3.72 8.52 7.30
C PHE A 124 3.10 9.44 6.27
N VAL A 125 3.96 10.14 5.52
CA VAL A 125 3.58 11.12 4.52
C VAL A 125 4.04 10.63 3.16
N TYR A 126 3.10 10.50 2.23
CA TYR A 126 3.35 10.01 0.88
C TYR A 126 3.19 11.13 -0.13
N ASP A 127 4.12 11.26 -1.07
CA ASP A 127 3.84 11.99 -2.30
C ASP A 127 2.66 11.33 -3.04
N THR A 128 1.64 12.13 -3.34
CA THR A 128 0.39 11.59 -3.90
C THR A 128 0.52 11.08 -5.32
N LYS A 129 1.50 11.57 -6.10
CA LYS A 129 1.75 11.09 -7.45
C LYS A 129 2.46 9.74 -7.41
N ALA A 130 3.49 9.62 -6.57
CA ALA A 130 4.21 8.38 -6.35
C ALA A 130 3.27 7.30 -5.78
N GLU A 131 2.49 7.62 -4.75
CA GLU A 131 1.53 6.69 -4.14
C GLU A 131 0.50 6.19 -5.17
N SER A 132 -0.06 7.08 -5.98
CA SER A 132 -1.02 6.71 -7.03
C SER A 132 -0.40 5.79 -8.08
N LEU A 133 0.82 6.10 -8.55
CA LEU A 133 1.53 5.27 -9.51
C LEU A 133 1.78 3.86 -8.96
N TYR A 134 2.24 3.76 -7.73
CA TYR A 134 2.54 2.50 -7.07
C TYR A 134 1.29 1.67 -6.82
N ARG A 135 0.21 2.28 -6.37
CA ARG A 135 -1.08 1.61 -6.19
C ARG A 135 -1.60 1.00 -7.50
N TRP A 136 -1.61 1.78 -8.58
CA TRP A 136 -2.08 1.30 -9.87
C TRP A 136 -1.23 0.16 -10.41
N ARG A 137 0.08 0.22 -10.24
CA ARG A 137 0.94 -0.89 -10.63
C ARG A 137 0.61 -2.16 -9.84
N SER A 138 0.44 -2.08 -8.53
CA SER A 138 0.07 -3.24 -7.70
C SER A 138 -1.27 -3.86 -8.10
N VAL A 139 -2.27 -3.02 -8.35
CA VAL A 139 -3.60 -3.43 -8.82
C VAL A 139 -3.51 -4.15 -10.17
N LEU A 140 -2.69 -3.65 -11.09
CA LEU A 140 -2.47 -4.26 -12.40
C LEU A 140 -1.67 -5.56 -12.29
N GLN A 141 -0.62 -5.62 -11.46
CA GLN A 141 0.17 -6.84 -11.23
C GLN A 141 -0.66 -7.95 -10.61
N ALA A 142 -1.50 -7.62 -9.62
CA ALA A 142 -2.41 -8.58 -8.99
C ALA A 142 -3.53 -9.06 -9.93
N GLY A 143 -3.63 -8.52 -11.15
CA GLY A 143 -4.69 -8.83 -12.09
C GLY A 143 -6.08 -8.37 -11.65
N MET A 144 -6.13 -7.39 -10.73
CA MET A 144 -7.39 -6.92 -10.14
C MET A 144 -8.23 -6.08 -11.10
N ILE A 145 -7.64 -5.50 -12.14
CA ILE A 145 -8.34 -4.73 -13.15
C ILE A 145 -7.94 -5.22 -14.53
N SER A 146 -8.92 -5.51 -15.37
CA SER A 146 -8.76 -5.93 -16.76
C SER A 146 -9.57 -4.99 -17.68
N TRP A 147 -9.37 -5.10 -19.00
CA TRP A 147 -10.12 -4.32 -19.99
C TRP A 147 -11.66 -4.54 -19.91
N ARG A 148 -12.13 -5.68 -19.40
CA ARG A 148 -13.56 -5.98 -19.20
C ARG A 148 -14.22 -5.01 -18.23
N HIS A 149 -13.46 -4.49 -17.26
CA HIS A 149 -13.96 -3.56 -16.25
C HIS A 149 -14.28 -2.15 -16.82
N PHE A 150 -13.81 -1.81 -18.03
CA PHE A 150 -14.26 -0.60 -18.72
C PHE A 150 -15.71 -0.70 -19.20
N PHE A 151 -16.22 -1.92 -19.39
CA PHE A 151 -17.62 -2.15 -19.79
C PHE A 151 -18.53 -2.53 -18.61
N LYS A 152 -17.93 -3.01 -17.52
CA LYS A 152 -18.63 -3.32 -16.27
C LYS A 152 -18.10 -2.36 -15.21
N LYS A 153 -18.89 -1.41 -14.78
CA LYS A 153 -18.52 -0.45 -13.74
C LYS A 153 -18.17 -1.17 -12.44
N ILE A 154 -16.99 -0.89 -11.91
CA ILE A 154 -16.47 -1.50 -10.67
C ILE A 154 -17.14 -0.86 -9.46
N ARG A 155 -17.69 -1.67 -8.57
CA ARG A 155 -18.02 -1.30 -7.19
C ARG A 155 -16.97 -1.89 -6.26
N TRP A 156 -16.12 -1.02 -5.74
CA TRP A 156 -15.03 -1.45 -4.87
C TRP A 156 -15.38 -1.19 -3.41
N LEU A 157 -15.46 -2.25 -2.62
CA LEU A 157 -15.71 -2.18 -1.19
C LEU A 157 -14.44 -2.46 -0.40
N ASN A 158 -14.12 -1.56 0.53
CA ASN A 158 -13.06 -1.72 1.52
C ASN A 158 -13.67 -1.90 2.91
N ILE A 159 -13.31 -2.96 3.62
CA ILE A 159 -13.72 -3.18 5.01
C ILE A 159 -12.46 -3.16 5.88
N SER A 160 -12.26 -2.06 6.60
CA SER A 160 -11.04 -1.83 7.38
C SER A 160 -11.30 -0.94 8.60
N ALA A 161 -10.27 -0.71 9.40
CA ALA A 161 -10.36 0.23 10.52
C ALA A 161 -10.72 1.64 10.03
N THR A 162 -11.66 2.28 10.73
CA THR A 162 -12.14 3.64 10.47
C THR A 162 -11.95 4.53 11.69
N GLY A 163 -12.28 5.81 11.57
CA GLY A 163 -12.25 6.75 12.70
C GLY A 163 -10.90 7.43 12.96
N ALA A 164 -9.89 7.16 12.13
CA ALA A 164 -8.60 7.86 12.11
C ALA A 164 -7.98 7.81 10.70
N HIS A 165 -6.87 8.48 10.49
CA HIS A 165 -6.12 8.48 9.22
C HIS A 165 -5.34 7.17 9.00
N PHE A 166 -6.02 6.00 9.11
CA PHE A 166 -5.40 4.71 8.82
C PHE A 166 -5.09 4.57 7.32
N GLY A 167 -3.98 3.88 6.99
CA GLY A 167 -3.46 3.82 5.62
C GLY A 167 -4.48 3.35 4.58
N SER A 168 -5.20 2.24 4.84
CA SER A 168 -6.25 1.75 3.94
C SER A 168 -7.40 2.75 3.79
N LEU A 169 -7.95 3.27 4.91
CA LEU A 169 -9.04 4.24 4.87
C LEU A 169 -8.65 5.51 4.11
N ALA A 170 -7.48 6.08 4.40
CA ALA A 170 -6.98 7.28 3.75
C ALA A 170 -6.83 7.08 2.24
N SER A 171 -6.23 5.95 1.82
CA SER A 171 -6.04 5.59 0.40
C SER A 171 -7.38 5.39 -0.33
N PHE A 172 -8.33 4.64 0.23
CA PHE A 172 -9.63 4.40 -0.39
C PHE A 172 -10.50 5.65 -0.44
N THR A 173 -10.51 6.45 0.63
CA THR A 173 -11.23 7.72 0.65
C THR A 173 -10.68 8.69 -0.41
N ARG A 174 -9.34 8.78 -0.52
CA ARG A 174 -8.71 9.57 -1.58
C ARG A 174 -9.05 9.06 -2.98
N LEU A 175 -9.07 7.74 -3.17
CA LEU A 175 -9.41 7.14 -4.45
C LEU A 175 -10.86 7.49 -4.85
N GLU A 176 -11.82 7.44 -3.92
CA GLU A 176 -13.20 7.85 -4.18
C GLU A 176 -13.30 9.35 -4.50
N LYS A 177 -12.62 10.22 -3.75
CA LYS A 177 -12.56 11.66 -4.05
C LYS A 177 -11.96 11.93 -5.44
N THR A 178 -10.93 11.17 -5.82
CA THR A 178 -10.32 11.24 -7.16
C THR A 178 -11.31 10.78 -8.23
N ARG A 179 -12.07 9.70 -7.98
CA ARG A 179 -13.12 9.23 -8.87
C ARG A 179 -14.18 10.29 -9.10
N GLN A 180 -14.65 10.94 -8.04
CA GLN A 180 -15.65 12.01 -8.13
C GLN A 180 -15.19 13.20 -8.97
N ARG A 181 -13.90 13.52 -8.97
CA ARG A 181 -13.28 14.63 -9.70
C ARG A 181 -12.89 14.28 -11.15
N SER A 182 -12.70 12.99 -11.46
CA SER A 182 -12.19 12.51 -12.76
C SER A 182 -13.27 11.82 -13.60
N PRO A 183 -13.66 12.37 -14.77
CA PRO A 183 -14.58 11.69 -15.68
C PRO A 183 -14.10 10.30 -16.10
N PHE A 184 -12.79 10.14 -16.34
CA PHE A 184 -12.19 8.85 -16.70
C PHE A 184 -12.37 7.81 -15.58
N MET A 185 -12.14 8.20 -14.32
CA MET A 185 -12.35 7.30 -13.18
C MET A 185 -13.84 6.93 -13.02
N ARG A 186 -14.75 7.84 -13.26
CA ARG A 186 -16.21 7.56 -13.24
C ARG A 186 -16.66 6.60 -14.34
N LEU A 187 -15.91 6.51 -15.44
CA LEU A 187 -16.18 5.53 -16.48
C LEU A 187 -15.87 4.10 -16.01
N ALA A 188 -14.73 3.90 -15.32
CA ALA A 188 -14.28 2.59 -14.85
C ALA A 188 -14.91 2.16 -13.52
N PHE A 189 -15.13 3.12 -12.61
CA PHE A 189 -15.64 2.86 -11.26
C PHE A 189 -17.01 3.48 -11.06
N GLU A 190 -17.97 2.66 -10.69
CA GLU A 190 -19.30 3.13 -10.27
C GLU A 190 -19.22 3.81 -8.91
N SER A 191 -18.58 3.13 -7.94
CA SER A 191 -18.38 3.64 -6.59
C SER A 191 -17.20 2.96 -5.90
N ILE A 192 -16.62 3.67 -4.92
CA ILE A 192 -15.60 3.14 -4.02
C ILE A 192 -16.05 3.49 -2.62
N ARG A 193 -16.27 2.50 -1.76
CA ARG A 193 -16.83 2.68 -0.42
C ARG A 193 -15.96 2.01 0.63
N SER A 194 -15.90 2.60 1.82
CA SER A 194 -15.31 1.98 2.99
C SER A 194 -16.38 1.77 4.07
N ILE A 195 -16.36 0.60 4.69
CA ILE A 195 -17.18 0.24 5.85
C ILE A 195 -16.23 -0.07 7.01
N SER A 196 -16.65 0.26 8.23
CA SER A 196 -15.85 -0.05 9.43
C SER A 196 -15.80 -1.57 9.68
N VAL A 197 -14.61 -2.08 9.98
CA VAL A 197 -14.45 -3.47 10.46
C VAL A 197 -15.14 -3.70 11.82
N THR A 198 -15.44 -2.64 12.58
CA THR A 198 -16.15 -2.70 13.86
C THR A 198 -17.68 -2.70 13.72
N THR A 199 -18.20 -2.61 12.48
CA THR A 199 -19.65 -2.75 12.21
C THR A 199 -20.08 -4.17 12.63
N PRO A 200 -21.16 -4.30 13.43
CA PRO A 200 -21.69 -5.61 13.82
C PRO A 200 -21.95 -6.50 12.61
N LEU A 201 -21.60 -7.78 12.71
CA LEU A 201 -21.64 -8.70 11.54
C LEU A 201 -23.01 -8.73 10.84
N PRO A 202 -24.17 -8.76 11.52
CA PRO A 202 -25.47 -8.73 10.83
C PRO A 202 -25.67 -7.47 9.99
N GLU A 203 -25.33 -6.29 10.53
CA GLU A 203 -25.42 -5.00 9.83
C GLU A 203 -24.44 -4.96 8.64
N LEU A 204 -23.21 -5.48 8.84
CA LEU A 204 -22.21 -5.57 7.80
C LEU A 204 -22.72 -6.45 6.63
N VAL A 205 -23.33 -7.59 6.93
CA VAL A 205 -23.93 -8.50 5.93
C VAL A 205 -25.02 -7.78 5.13
N GLU A 206 -25.91 -7.04 5.80
CA GLU A 206 -26.95 -6.25 5.12
C GLU A 206 -26.35 -5.16 4.23
N GLU A 207 -25.34 -4.43 4.70
CA GLU A 207 -24.69 -3.39 3.91
C GLU A 207 -23.95 -3.98 2.68
N VAL A 208 -23.26 -5.08 2.86
CA VAL A 208 -22.53 -5.77 1.77
C VAL A 208 -23.53 -6.36 0.76
N ASN A 209 -24.63 -6.95 1.23
CA ASN A 209 -25.72 -7.41 0.36
C ASN A 209 -26.34 -6.28 -0.45
N ARG A 210 -26.56 -5.10 0.14
CA ARG A 210 -27.11 -3.93 -0.55
C ARG A 210 -26.11 -3.36 -1.55
N TYR A 211 -24.82 -3.35 -1.20
CA TYR A 211 -23.77 -2.75 -2.03
C TYR A 211 -23.40 -3.61 -3.24
N GLN A 212 -23.43 -4.94 -3.14
CA GLN A 212 -23.05 -5.88 -4.21
C GLN A 212 -21.67 -5.58 -4.81
N PRO A 213 -20.57 -5.75 -4.08
CA PRO A 213 -19.24 -5.36 -4.55
C PRO A 213 -18.77 -6.21 -5.75
N THR A 214 -18.13 -5.57 -6.72
CA THR A 214 -17.34 -6.23 -7.78
C THR A 214 -15.98 -6.65 -7.25
N ILE A 215 -15.35 -5.77 -6.46
CA ILE A 215 -14.10 -6.02 -5.75
C ILE A 215 -14.35 -5.82 -4.26
N LEU A 216 -14.06 -6.84 -3.48
CA LEU A 216 -14.14 -6.82 -2.03
C LEU A 216 -12.72 -6.86 -1.46
N PHE A 217 -12.35 -5.84 -0.70
CA PHE A 217 -11.08 -5.78 0.05
C PHE A 217 -11.37 -5.66 1.54
N GLY A 218 -10.61 -6.36 2.37
CA GLY A 218 -10.75 -6.24 3.82
C GLY A 218 -9.67 -6.97 4.60
N TYR A 219 -9.72 -6.86 5.92
CA TYR A 219 -8.90 -7.68 6.79
C TYR A 219 -9.27 -9.15 6.65
N SER A 220 -8.28 -10.04 6.77
CA SER A 220 -8.48 -11.47 6.52
C SER A 220 -9.58 -12.07 7.39
N THR A 221 -9.62 -11.71 8.67
CA THR A 221 -10.64 -12.22 9.63
C THR A 221 -12.07 -11.81 9.27
N VAL A 222 -12.28 -10.58 8.80
CA VAL A 222 -13.63 -10.15 8.37
C VAL A 222 -14.04 -10.82 7.06
N ILE A 223 -13.12 -11.05 6.16
CA ILE A 223 -13.42 -11.75 4.90
C ILE A 223 -13.78 -13.22 5.17
N VAL A 224 -13.11 -13.88 6.13
CA VAL A 224 -13.47 -15.23 6.59
C VAL A 224 -14.89 -15.24 7.17
N SER A 225 -15.24 -14.28 8.02
CA SER A 225 -16.59 -14.16 8.58
C SER A 225 -17.64 -13.97 7.49
N LEU A 226 -17.39 -13.10 6.50
CA LEU A 226 -18.31 -12.92 5.36
C LEU A 226 -18.40 -14.17 4.48
N ALA A 227 -17.33 -14.95 4.34
CA ALA A 227 -17.37 -16.24 3.62
C ALA A 227 -18.26 -17.25 4.35
N GLN A 228 -18.23 -17.28 5.68
CA GLN A 228 -19.14 -18.12 6.49
C GLN A 228 -20.60 -17.70 6.29
N GLU A 229 -20.89 -16.40 6.28
CA GLU A 229 -22.24 -15.87 6.02
C GLU A 229 -22.75 -16.20 4.61
N GLN A 230 -21.85 -16.16 3.62
CA GLN A 230 -22.16 -16.56 2.24
C GLN A 230 -22.50 -18.04 2.14
N LEU A 231 -21.71 -18.93 2.79
CA LEU A 231 -21.97 -20.37 2.81
C LEU A 231 -23.23 -20.71 3.60
N ALA A 232 -23.56 -19.94 4.63
CA ALA A 232 -24.78 -20.10 5.42
C ALA A 232 -26.02 -19.53 4.71
N GLY A 233 -25.88 -18.91 3.53
CA GLY A 233 -26.99 -18.37 2.76
C GLY A 233 -27.58 -17.08 3.36
N ARG A 234 -26.83 -16.34 4.16
CA ARG A 234 -27.23 -15.01 4.69
C ARG A 234 -26.59 -13.86 3.90
N LEU A 235 -25.41 -14.09 3.35
CA LEU A 235 -24.78 -13.17 2.39
C LEU A 235 -25.00 -13.70 0.96
N HIS A 236 -25.35 -12.81 0.02
CA HIS A 236 -25.68 -13.13 -1.36
C HIS A 236 -24.98 -12.21 -2.33
N ILE A 237 -23.63 -12.30 -2.41
CA ILE A 237 -22.82 -11.48 -3.32
C ILE A 237 -22.06 -12.36 -4.33
N LYS A 238 -21.65 -11.75 -5.44
CA LYS A 238 -20.84 -12.40 -6.48
C LYS A 238 -19.70 -11.50 -6.89
N PRO A 239 -18.71 -11.28 -6.00
CA PRO A 239 -17.55 -10.47 -6.35
C PRO A 239 -16.74 -11.17 -7.45
N GLU A 240 -16.08 -10.41 -8.31
CA GLU A 240 -15.11 -10.95 -9.26
C GLU A 240 -13.77 -11.18 -8.58
N ILE A 241 -13.47 -10.36 -7.55
CA ILE A 241 -12.22 -10.44 -6.78
C ILE A 241 -12.49 -10.22 -5.30
N VAL A 242 -11.91 -11.06 -4.49
CA VAL A 242 -11.75 -10.86 -3.04
C VAL A 242 -10.27 -10.69 -2.75
N SER A 243 -9.90 -9.58 -2.15
CA SER A 243 -8.52 -9.29 -1.74
C SER A 243 -8.45 -9.06 -0.24
N MET A 244 -7.44 -9.61 0.39
CA MET A 244 -7.24 -9.57 1.84
C MET A 244 -5.89 -8.96 2.17
N GLY A 245 -5.78 -8.38 3.36
CA GLY A 245 -4.51 -7.85 3.85
C GLY A 245 -4.56 -7.48 5.33
N GLY A 246 -3.39 -7.14 5.85
CA GLY A 246 -3.24 -6.68 7.24
C GLY A 246 -3.19 -7.78 8.30
N GLU A 247 -3.53 -9.02 7.97
CA GLU A 247 -3.53 -10.16 8.87
C GLU A 247 -3.08 -11.42 8.13
N TRP A 248 -2.51 -12.37 8.86
CA TRP A 248 -2.20 -13.69 8.33
C TRP A 248 -3.47 -14.51 8.11
N ILE A 249 -3.44 -15.38 7.11
CA ILE A 249 -4.56 -16.28 6.79
C ILE A 249 -4.04 -17.72 6.63
N SER A 250 -4.79 -18.70 7.17
CA SER A 250 -4.50 -20.11 6.97
C SER A 250 -4.93 -20.60 5.58
N ASP A 251 -4.32 -21.69 5.11
CA ASP A 251 -4.74 -22.33 3.84
C ASP A 251 -6.19 -22.81 3.90
N LYS A 252 -6.65 -23.28 5.06
CA LYS A 252 -8.04 -23.67 5.28
C LYS A 252 -8.99 -22.51 5.08
N ASP A 253 -8.70 -21.35 5.66
CA ASP A 253 -9.54 -20.16 5.53
C ASP A 253 -9.53 -19.64 4.10
N ARG A 254 -8.38 -19.68 3.42
CA ARG A 254 -8.27 -19.34 2.00
C ARG A 254 -9.15 -20.24 1.12
N GLN A 255 -9.13 -21.56 1.37
CA GLN A 255 -9.99 -22.51 0.67
C GLN A 255 -11.47 -22.24 0.94
N GLN A 256 -11.84 -21.92 2.18
CA GLN A 256 -13.20 -21.54 2.55
C GLN A 256 -13.68 -20.29 1.80
N ILE A 257 -12.86 -19.24 1.73
CA ILE A 257 -13.16 -18.02 0.98
C ILE A 257 -13.35 -18.33 -0.50
N ALA A 258 -12.45 -19.12 -1.09
CA ALA A 258 -12.52 -19.50 -2.49
C ALA A 258 -13.81 -20.31 -2.79
N ALA A 259 -14.19 -21.22 -1.90
CA ALA A 259 -15.42 -22.00 -2.02
C ALA A 259 -16.69 -21.13 -1.89
N ALA A 260 -16.69 -20.17 -0.95
CA ALA A 260 -17.82 -19.28 -0.70
C ALA A 260 -18.10 -18.33 -1.87
N PHE A 261 -17.08 -17.67 -2.37
CA PHE A 261 -17.25 -16.62 -3.38
C PHE A 261 -17.01 -17.07 -4.82
N ARG A 262 -16.31 -18.19 -5.03
CA ARG A 262 -15.99 -18.77 -6.35
C ARG A 262 -15.39 -17.74 -7.33
N CYS A 263 -14.49 -16.93 -6.83
CA CYS A 263 -13.87 -15.84 -7.56
C CYS A 263 -12.35 -15.83 -7.37
N MET A 264 -11.68 -14.85 -7.95
CA MET A 264 -10.24 -14.62 -7.74
C MET A 264 -10.00 -14.18 -6.30
N VAL A 265 -9.18 -14.93 -5.56
CA VAL A 265 -8.75 -14.60 -4.20
C VAL A 265 -7.31 -14.10 -4.25
N ARG A 266 -7.03 -12.99 -3.59
CA ARG A 266 -5.70 -12.35 -3.54
C ARG A 266 -5.34 -11.94 -2.13
N ASP A 267 -4.07 -12.10 -1.77
CA ASP A 267 -3.49 -11.51 -0.57
C ASP A 267 -2.64 -10.31 -0.94
N ALA A 268 -2.68 -9.32 -0.08
CA ALA A 268 -1.84 -8.14 -0.13
C ALA A 268 -1.05 -8.00 1.17
N TYR A 269 0.26 -7.97 1.07
CA TYR A 269 1.12 -7.60 2.18
C TYR A 269 1.46 -6.13 2.06
N SER A 270 1.09 -5.37 3.08
CA SER A 270 1.26 -3.92 3.15
C SER A 270 1.48 -3.46 4.58
N SER A 271 2.06 -2.30 4.74
CA SER A 271 2.18 -1.61 6.03
C SER A 271 1.79 -0.14 5.89
N ALA A 272 1.70 0.57 7.01
CA ALA A 272 1.48 2.02 6.96
C ALA A 272 2.67 2.76 6.34
N GLU A 273 3.86 2.18 6.40
CA GLU A 273 5.11 2.65 5.79
C GLU A 273 5.14 2.41 4.27
N CYS A 274 4.47 1.34 3.82
CA CYS A 274 4.43 0.96 2.41
C CYS A 274 3.11 0.28 2.05
N ALA A 275 2.32 0.95 1.24
CA ALA A 275 1.00 0.47 0.83
C ALA A 275 1.03 -0.79 -0.04
N ALA A 276 2.19 -1.21 -0.57
CA ALA A 276 2.32 -2.38 -1.41
C ALA A 276 3.71 -3.00 -1.33
N ILE A 277 3.88 -3.96 -0.44
CA ILE A 277 5.12 -4.73 -0.26
C ILE A 277 5.10 -5.95 -1.16
N ALA A 278 4.02 -6.76 -1.08
CA ALA A 278 3.84 -7.93 -1.93
C ALA A 278 2.36 -8.19 -2.23
N SER A 279 2.10 -8.92 -3.31
CA SER A 279 0.75 -9.40 -3.66
C SER A 279 0.80 -10.84 -4.14
N SER A 280 -0.28 -11.60 -3.88
CA SER A 280 -0.31 -13.01 -4.29
C SER A 280 -0.64 -13.19 -5.77
N CYS A 281 -0.07 -14.24 -6.38
CA CYS A 281 -0.44 -14.75 -7.70
C CYS A 281 -1.64 -15.72 -7.63
N ALA A 282 -1.96 -16.37 -8.74
CA ALA A 282 -3.05 -17.34 -8.82
C ALA A 282 -2.79 -18.59 -7.96
N GLU A 283 -1.52 -18.98 -7.82
CA GLU A 283 -1.07 -20.13 -7.02
C GLU A 283 -0.96 -19.81 -5.51
N GLY A 284 -1.27 -18.56 -5.09
CA GLY A 284 -1.23 -18.15 -3.69
C GLY A 284 0.15 -17.67 -3.19
N TRP A 285 1.20 -17.70 -4.02
CA TRP A 285 2.52 -17.21 -3.64
C TRP A 285 2.57 -15.69 -3.61
N LEU A 286 3.11 -15.12 -2.52
CA LEU A 286 3.34 -13.69 -2.42
C LEU A 286 4.57 -13.28 -3.24
N HIS A 287 4.36 -12.41 -4.20
CA HIS A 287 5.41 -11.80 -5.02
C HIS A 287 5.73 -10.40 -4.49
N VAL A 288 6.98 -10.21 -4.07
CA VAL A 288 7.48 -8.90 -3.63
C VAL A 288 7.46 -7.92 -4.81
N CYS A 289 7.03 -6.70 -4.54
CA CYS A 289 7.10 -5.58 -5.49
C CYS A 289 8.56 -5.08 -5.61
N SER A 290 9.44 -5.94 -6.12
CA SER A 290 10.91 -5.76 -6.10
C SER A 290 11.39 -4.52 -6.83
N GLU A 291 10.57 -3.92 -7.68
CA GLU A 291 10.87 -2.64 -8.31
C GLU A 291 10.80 -1.44 -7.34
N ARG A 292 10.34 -1.66 -6.09
CA ARG A 292 10.09 -0.59 -5.09
C ARG A 292 10.54 -0.92 -3.69
N VAL A 293 10.59 -2.19 -3.37
CA VAL A 293 10.97 -2.65 -2.03
C VAL A 293 12.05 -3.70 -2.13
N ILE A 294 12.99 -3.63 -1.22
CA ILE A 294 13.95 -4.68 -0.94
C ILE A 294 13.54 -5.31 0.38
N VAL A 295 13.27 -6.62 0.35
CA VAL A 295 12.93 -7.40 1.53
C VAL A 295 14.14 -8.23 1.91
N GLU A 296 14.67 -8.01 3.11
CA GLU A 296 15.83 -8.71 3.64
C GLU A 296 15.39 -9.57 4.84
N PRO A 297 15.48 -10.92 4.76
CA PRO A 297 15.34 -11.78 5.92
C PRO A 297 16.54 -11.57 6.85
N VAL A 298 16.28 -11.20 8.09
CA VAL A 298 17.33 -10.88 9.08
C VAL A 298 17.02 -11.51 10.43
N ASP A 299 18.04 -11.68 11.25
CA ASP A 299 17.92 -12.05 12.66
C ASP A 299 17.57 -10.83 13.55
N GLU A 300 17.55 -11.03 14.85
CA GLU A 300 17.30 -9.98 15.85
C GLU A 300 18.36 -8.86 15.88
N HIS A 301 19.53 -9.12 15.30
CA HIS A 301 20.64 -8.17 15.17
C HIS A 301 20.72 -7.55 13.76
N TYR A 302 19.66 -7.71 12.94
CA TYR A 302 19.60 -7.27 11.55
C TYR A 302 20.67 -7.88 10.64
N GLN A 303 21.17 -9.10 10.98
CA GLN A 303 22.10 -9.83 10.12
C GLN A 303 21.34 -10.78 9.18
N PRO A 304 21.79 -10.94 7.94
CA PRO A 304 21.13 -11.82 6.97
C PRO A 304 21.06 -13.26 7.50
N VAL A 305 19.92 -13.91 7.32
CA VAL A 305 19.71 -15.32 7.65
C VAL A 305 19.67 -16.20 6.40
N PRO A 306 20.10 -17.48 6.50
CA PRO A 306 19.98 -18.43 5.39
C PRO A 306 18.51 -18.69 5.00
N PRO A 307 18.23 -19.08 3.74
CA PRO A 307 16.90 -19.52 3.33
C PRO A 307 16.37 -20.67 4.18
N GLY A 308 15.09 -20.62 4.54
CA GLY A 308 14.41 -21.64 5.35
C GLY A 308 14.56 -21.49 6.87
N VAL A 309 15.35 -20.54 7.33
CA VAL A 309 15.44 -20.19 8.75
C VAL A 309 14.36 -19.18 9.10
N PRO A 310 13.57 -19.36 10.20
CA PRO A 310 12.67 -18.33 10.70
C PRO A 310 13.40 -17.02 10.92
N SER A 311 12.86 -15.92 10.45
CA SER A 311 13.54 -14.63 10.43
C SER A 311 12.60 -13.48 10.73
N HIS A 312 13.14 -12.37 11.19
CA HIS A 312 12.50 -11.08 11.10
C HIS A 312 12.60 -10.55 9.65
N THR A 313 11.80 -9.56 9.32
CA THR A 313 11.85 -8.95 7.99
C THR A 313 12.25 -7.50 8.10
N SER A 314 13.41 -7.15 7.55
CA SER A 314 13.75 -5.76 7.27
C SER A 314 13.22 -5.39 5.89
N ILE A 315 12.53 -4.26 5.79
CA ILE A 315 11.96 -3.77 4.53
C ILE A 315 12.57 -2.42 4.24
N ARG A 316 13.16 -2.30 3.05
CA ARG A 316 13.71 -1.05 2.54
C ARG A 316 12.91 -0.62 1.32
N PHE A 317 12.55 0.64 1.25
CA PHE A 317 11.83 1.25 0.13
C PHE A 317 12.83 1.90 -0.83
N VAL A 318 12.66 1.70 -2.11
CA VAL A 318 13.50 2.22 -3.21
C VAL A 318 12.69 3.00 -4.23
#